data_bf468e6ecf416fc5be26c42cd0c0815b
#
_entry.id   bf468e6ecf416fc5be26c42cd0c0815b
#
_cell.length_a   1.000
_cell.length_b   1.000
_cell.length_c   1.000
_cell.angle_alpha   90.00
_cell.angle_beta   90.00
_cell.angle_gamma   90.00
#
_symmetry.space_group_name_H-M   'P 1'
#
loop_
_entity.id
_entity.type
_entity.pdbx_description
1 polymer ?
#
loop_
_entity_poly.entity_id
_entity_poly.type
_entity_poly.pdbx_seq_one_letter_code
_entity_poly.pdbx_strand_id
1 'polypeptide(L)'
;MNPVSTSELAALFDCFIPNAGPASFEQLKGGHINLTYKVRLASGAQYILQAVNANVFPNVTGLMENVFRISAHLEKKLSTMDPDPNALRFLRFVPPARQSASLSDDKWYWRVYHFIDGVVTRTEAKSPAEAYTAAKAFGRFQSLLADLPEP
;
A
#
# COMPACT_ATOMS: atom_id res chain seq x y z
N MET A 1 14.64 -18.70 -0.42
CA MET A 1 13.28 -18.49 0.13
C MET A 1 12.33 -19.28 -0.76
N ASN A 2 11.54 -20.21 -0.20
CA ASN A 2 10.52 -20.88 -1.02
C ASN A 2 9.47 -19.84 -1.45
N PRO A 3 9.06 -19.85 -2.72
CA PRO A 3 8.00 -18.97 -3.18
C PRO A 3 6.71 -19.28 -2.41
N VAL A 4 6.00 -18.23 -1.98
CA VAL A 4 4.66 -18.37 -1.38
C VAL A 4 3.74 -18.94 -2.44
N SER A 5 3.03 -20.03 -2.14
CA SER A 5 2.13 -20.67 -3.09
C SER A 5 0.92 -19.80 -3.42
N THR A 6 0.32 -20.00 -4.58
CA THR A 6 -0.90 -19.27 -4.99
C THR A 6 -2.05 -19.49 -4.01
N SER A 7 -2.17 -20.69 -3.41
CA SER A 7 -3.19 -21.00 -2.42
C SER A 7 -2.98 -20.23 -1.11
N GLU A 8 -1.73 -20.10 -0.64
CA GLU A 8 -1.39 -19.28 0.52
C GLU A 8 -1.67 -17.80 0.27
N LEU A 9 -1.29 -17.27 -0.91
CA LEU A 9 -1.58 -15.89 -1.28
C LEU A 9 -3.09 -15.61 -1.33
N ALA A 10 -3.88 -16.55 -1.84
CA ALA A 10 -5.33 -16.44 -1.88
C ALA A 10 -5.95 -16.44 -0.47
N ALA A 11 -5.49 -17.32 0.41
CA ALA A 11 -5.93 -17.36 1.80
C ALA A 11 -5.59 -16.08 2.58
N LEU A 12 -4.38 -15.55 2.38
CA LEU A 12 -3.94 -14.28 2.95
C LEU A 12 -4.78 -13.11 2.42
N PHE A 13 -5.04 -13.06 1.13
CA PHE A 13 -5.82 -11.99 0.51
C PHE A 13 -7.29 -12.02 0.98
N ASP A 14 -7.88 -13.21 1.18
CA ASP A 14 -9.26 -13.36 1.71
C ASP A 14 -9.42 -12.81 3.14
N CYS A 15 -8.34 -12.72 3.91
CA CYS A 15 -8.38 -12.04 5.22
C CYS A 15 -8.66 -10.54 5.10
N PHE A 16 -8.33 -9.92 3.99
CA PHE A 16 -8.57 -8.49 3.73
C PHE A 16 -9.85 -8.26 2.92
N ILE A 17 -10.08 -9.07 1.88
CA ILE A 17 -11.23 -8.92 0.98
C ILE A 17 -11.93 -10.28 0.88
N PRO A 18 -12.79 -10.61 1.85
CA PRO A 18 -13.51 -11.87 1.87
C PRO A 18 -14.42 -12.02 0.64
N ASN A 19 -14.48 -13.24 0.11
CA ASN A 19 -15.33 -13.59 -1.04
C ASN A 19 -15.06 -12.76 -2.30
N ALA A 20 -13.81 -12.31 -2.48
CA ALA A 20 -13.40 -11.51 -3.65
C ALA A 20 -13.56 -12.26 -4.99
N GLY A 21 -13.72 -13.57 -4.95
CA GLY A 21 -13.77 -14.43 -6.13
C GLY A 21 -12.37 -14.78 -6.68
N PRO A 22 -12.30 -15.33 -7.89
CA PRO A 22 -11.03 -15.73 -8.49
C PRO A 22 -10.06 -14.54 -8.63
N ALA A 23 -8.81 -14.77 -8.23
CA ALA A 23 -7.74 -13.79 -8.27
C ALA A 23 -6.48 -14.38 -8.93
N SER A 24 -5.76 -13.55 -9.66
CA SER A 24 -4.41 -13.85 -10.12
C SER A 24 -3.39 -13.04 -9.32
N PHE A 25 -2.22 -13.66 -9.06
CA PHE A 25 -1.13 -13.08 -8.27
C PHE A 25 0.13 -13.03 -9.12
N GLU A 26 0.66 -11.84 -9.30
CA GLU A 26 1.90 -11.59 -10.03
C GLU A 26 2.93 -10.99 -9.08
N GLN A 27 4.05 -11.68 -8.87
CA GLN A 27 5.12 -11.15 -8.04
C GLN A 27 5.81 -9.98 -8.75
N LEU A 28 5.82 -8.80 -8.15
CA LEU A 28 6.55 -7.65 -8.64
C LEU A 28 8.02 -7.75 -8.24
N LYS A 29 8.91 -7.64 -9.24
CA LYS A 29 10.36 -7.62 -9.04
C LYS A 29 10.84 -6.18 -8.84
N GLY A 30 11.95 -6.01 -8.11
CA GLY A 30 12.61 -4.70 -7.94
C GLY A 30 12.65 -4.18 -6.50
N GLY A 31 11.88 -4.76 -5.56
CA GLY A 31 12.04 -4.52 -4.12
C GLY A 31 12.93 -5.57 -3.48
N HIS A 32 13.94 -5.15 -2.70
CA HIS A 32 14.86 -6.08 -2.02
C HIS A 32 14.47 -6.35 -0.56
N ILE A 33 13.53 -5.60 -0.01
CA ILE A 33 13.16 -5.64 1.40
C ILE A 33 11.86 -6.40 1.60
N ASN A 34 10.83 -6.06 0.83
CA ASN A 34 9.46 -6.58 0.95
C ASN A 34 9.12 -7.51 -0.20
N LEU A 35 8.26 -8.51 0.06
CA LEU A 35 7.65 -9.28 -1.03
C LEU A 35 6.37 -8.58 -1.47
N THR A 36 6.24 -8.36 -2.76
CA THR A 36 5.11 -7.59 -3.30
C THR A 36 4.45 -8.35 -4.45
N TYR A 37 3.14 -8.51 -4.35
CA TYR A 37 2.33 -9.17 -5.37
C TYR A 37 1.24 -8.22 -5.86
N LYS A 38 1.12 -8.09 -7.17
CA LYS A 38 -0.04 -7.48 -7.79
C LYS A 38 -1.16 -8.52 -7.85
N VAL A 39 -2.30 -8.16 -7.31
CA VAL A 39 -3.51 -8.99 -7.30
C VAL A 39 -4.50 -8.41 -8.28
N ARG A 40 -5.02 -9.25 -9.17
CA ARG A 40 -6.08 -8.88 -10.11
C ARG A 40 -7.26 -9.81 -9.92
N LEU A 41 -8.41 -9.26 -9.62
CA LEU A 41 -9.66 -9.99 -9.50
C LEU A 41 -10.33 -10.19 -10.85
N ALA A 42 -11.17 -11.20 -10.98
CA ALA A 42 -12.01 -11.44 -12.16
C ALA A 42 -12.95 -10.25 -12.44
N SER A 43 -13.33 -9.47 -11.41
CA SER A 43 -14.11 -8.23 -11.53
C SER A 43 -13.36 -7.07 -12.18
N GLY A 44 -12.05 -7.22 -12.41
CA GLY A 44 -11.16 -6.16 -12.91
C GLY A 44 -10.52 -5.30 -11.81
N ALA A 45 -10.96 -5.42 -10.56
CA ALA A 45 -10.34 -4.69 -9.45
C ALA A 45 -8.89 -5.16 -9.22
N GLN A 46 -8.02 -4.22 -8.86
CA GLN A 46 -6.59 -4.48 -8.68
C GLN A 46 -6.11 -4.00 -7.31
N TYR A 47 -5.23 -4.79 -6.70
CA TYR A 47 -4.66 -4.53 -5.37
C TYR A 47 -3.18 -4.88 -5.35
N ILE A 48 -2.51 -4.44 -4.31
CA ILE A 48 -1.19 -4.93 -3.93
C ILE A 48 -1.32 -5.69 -2.62
N LEU A 49 -0.86 -6.94 -2.62
CA LEU A 49 -0.64 -7.75 -1.42
C LEU A 49 0.87 -7.73 -1.13
N GLN A 50 1.26 -7.23 0.03
CA GLN A 50 2.67 -7.04 0.36
C GLN A 50 3.01 -7.60 1.73
N ALA A 51 4.09 -8.40 1.78
CA ALA A 51 4.72 -8.82 3.02
C ALA A 51 5.80 -7.82 3.41
N VAL A 52 5.60 -7.14 4.52
CA VAL A 52 6.58 -6.23 5.15
C VAL A 52 7.58 -7.06 5.94
N ASN A 53 8.86 -6.83 5.75
CA ASN A 53 9.92 -7.54 6.45
C ASN A 53 10.08 -7.03 7.89
N ALA A 54 9.66 -7.82 8.87
CA ALA A 54 9.71 -7.47 10.29
C ALA A 54 11.16 -7.31 10.82
N ASN A 55 12.15 -7.96 10.19
CA ASN A 55 13.54 -7.77 10.56
C ASN A 55 14.08 -6.38 10.19
N VAL A 56 13.49 -5.74 9.16
CA VAL A 56 13.84 -4.38 8.73
C VAL A 56 12.95 -3.34 9.44
N PHE A 57 11.71 -3.71 9.72
CA PHE A 57 10.73 -2.87 10.40
C PHE A 57 10.28 -3.54 11.72
N PRO A 58 11.07 -3.46 12.79
CA PRO A 58 10.83 -4.23 14.01
C PRO A 58 9.54 -3.84 14.74
N ASN A 59 9.04 -2.61 14.56
CA ASN A 59 7.74 -2.19 15.08
C ASN A 59 6.71 -2.08 13.95
N VAL A 60 6.35 -3.22 13.35
CA VAL A 60 5.38 -3.26 12.25
C VAL A 60 3.99 -2.81 12.71
N THR A 61 3.61 -3.10 13.94
CA THR A 61 2.32 -2.66 14.51
C THR A 61 2.22 -1.14 14.51
N GLY A 62 3.17 -0.44 15.12
CA GLY A 62 3.19 1.02 15.14
C GLY A 62 3.33 1.63 13.73
N LEU A 63 4.06 0.96 12.81
CA LEU A 63 4.11 1.35 11.41
C LEU A 63 2.71 1.32 10.79
N MET A 64 1.95 0.25 11.00
CA MET A 64 0.61 0.08 10.41
C MET A 64 -0.43 1.01 11.05
N GLU A 65 -0.36 1.25 12.35
CA GLU A 65 -1.18 2.27 13.04
C GLU A 65 -0.99 3.65 12.41
N ASN A 66 0.26 4.06 12.21
CA ASN A 66 0.57 5.32 11.53
C ASN A 66 0.08 5.35 10.09
N VAL A 67 0.24 4.26 9.34
CA VAL A 67 -0.23 4.13 7.96
C VAL A 67 -1.74 4.31 7.88
N PHE A 68 -2.51 3.64 8.72
CA PHE A 68 -3.97 3.78 8.75
C PHE A 68 -4.42 5.18 9.19
N ARG A 69 -3.79 5.75 10.21
CA ARG A 69 -4.08 7.10 10.69
C ARG A 69 -3.86 8.15 9.60
N ILE A 70 -2.71 8.09 8.94
CA ILE A 70 -2.36 9.01 7.84
C ILE A 70 -3.33 8.82 6.66
N SER A 71 -3.63 7.58 6.28
CA SER A 71 -4.54 7.29 5.18
C SER A 71 -5.94 7.83 5.45
N ALA A 72 -6.49 7.61 6.65
CA ALA A 72 -7.81 8.12 7.04
C ALA A 72 -7.86 9.66 7.07
N HIS A 73 -6.81 10.30 7.58
CA HIS A 73 -6.70 11.76 7.58
C HIS A 73 -6.68 12.34 6.15
N LEU A 74 -5.87 11.78 5.27
CA LEU A 74 -5.77 12.20 3.88
C LEU A 74 -7.09 11.98 3.14
N GLU A 75 -7.75 10.84 3.33
CA GLU A 75 -9.02 10.53 2.70
C GLU A 75 -10.10 11.54 3.12
N LYS A 76 -10.23 11.81 4.42
CA LYS A 76 -11.14 12.82 4.94
C LYS A 76 -10.84 14.21 4.39
N LYS A 77 -9.58 14.63 4.37
CA LYS A 77 -9.17 15.96 3.92
C LYS A 77 -9.40 16.16 2.42
N LEU A 78 -9.01 15.17 1.61
CA LEU A 78 -9.16 15.24 0.16
C LEU A 78 -10.63 15.13 -0.30
N SER A 79 -11.50 14.45 0.47
CA SER A 79 -12.93 14.38 0.15
C SER A 79 -13.67 15.72 0.32
N THR A 80 -13.09 16.66 1.09
CA THR A 80 -13.65 18.00 1.30
C THR A 80 -13.07 19.08 0.38
N MET A 81 -12.07 18.72 -0.43
CA MET A 81 -11.43 19.62 -1.39
C MET A 81 -12.12 19.51 -2.76
N ASP A 82 -12.10 20.60 -3.52
CA ASP A 82 -12.59 20.58 -4.90
C ASP A 82 -11.83 19.54 -5.74
N PRO A 83 -12.51 18.83 -6.66
CA PRO A 83 -11.87 17.87 -7.54
C PRO A 83 -10.74 18.53 -8.35
N ASP A 84 -9.52 18.12 -8.08
CA ASP A 84 -8.31 18.54 -8.82
C ASP A 84 -7.83 17.36 -9.69
N PRO A 85 -7.82 17.47 -11.02
CA PRO A 85 -7.32 16.42 -11.90
C PRO A 85 -5.86 16.06 -11.65
N ASN A 86 -5.09 16.98 -11.02
CA ASN A 86 -3.73 16.76 -10.56
C ASN A 86 -3.65 16.42 -9.06
N ALA A 87 -4.76 16.01 -8.46
CA ALA A 87 -4.79 15.65 -7.05
C ALA A 87 -3.73 14.62 -6.69
N LEU A 88 -3.11 14.80 -5.55
CA LEU A 88 -2.18 13.82 -4.99
C LEU A 88 -2.91 12.49 -4.80
N ARG A 89 -2.45 11.45 -5.49
CA ARG A 89 -2.87 10.08 -5.24
C ARG A 89 -1.99 9.47 -4.18
N PHE A 90 -2.59 8.88 -3.15
CA PHE A 90 -1.89 8.22 -2.06
C PHE A 90 -2.32 6.76 -1.96
N LEU A 91 -1.52 5.96 -1.26
CA LEU A 91 -1.83 4.55 -1.04
C LEU A 91 -3.01 4.42 -0.06
N ARG A 92 -4.11 3.84 -0.52
CA ARG A 92 -5.28 3.52 0.31
C ARG A 92 -5.16 2.08 0.78
N PHE A 93 -4.87 1.93 2.07
CA PHE A 93 -4.73 0.62 2.68
C PHE A 93 -6.09 0.03 3.03
N VAL A 94 -6.19 -1.28 2.89
CA VAL A 94 -7.38 -2.07 3.25
C VAL A 94 -7.11 -2.69 4.62
N PRO A 95 -7.89 -2.36 5.66
CA PRO A 95 -7.77 -3.04 6.94
C PRO A 95 -8.19 -4.51 6.80
N PRO A 96 -7.59 -5.42 7.56
CA PRO A 96 -8.00 -6.82 7.54
C PRO A 96 -9.45 -6.94 8.03
N ALA A 97 -10.28 -7.61 7.24
CA ALA A 97 -11.67 -7.93 7.62
C ALA A 97 -11.75 -9.09 8.62
N ARG A 98 -10.70 -9.92 8.68
CA ARG A 98 -10.57 -11.04 9.62
C ARG A 98 -9.17 -11.05 10.21
N GLN A 99 -9.09 -11.23 11.53
CA GLN A 99 -7.82 -11.50 12.21
C GLN A 99 -7.41 -12.94 11.93
N SER A 100 -6.16 -13.14 11.55
CA SER A 100 -5.58 -14.46 11.34
C SER A 100 -4.12 -14.45 11.76
N ALA A 101 -3.67 -15.52 12.41
CA ALA A 101 -2.26 -15.71 12.76
C ALA A 101 -1.34 -15.73 11.50
N SER A 102 -1.90 -16.06 10.33
CA SER A 102 -1.16 -16.06 9.07
C SER A 102 -0.84 -14.65 8.54
N LEU A 103 -1.48 -13.60 9.08
CA LEU A 103 -1.19 -12.21 8.68
C LEU A 103 0.14 -11.69 9.22
N SER A 104 0.67 -12.32 10.26
CA SER A 104 1.93 -11.93 10.89
C SER A 104 2.65 -13.14 11.44
N ASP A 105 3.94 -13.25 11.16
CA ASP A 105 4.87 -14.18 11.78
C ASP A 105 6.13 -13.42 12.22
N ASP A 106 7.15 -14.11 12.71
CA ASP A 106 8.41 -13.51 13.19
C ASP A 106 9.18 -12.76 12.09
N LYS A 107 8.80 -12.97 10.83
CA LYS A 107 9.54 -12.43 9.68
C LYS A 107 8.70 -11.49 8.82
N TRP A 108 7.41 -11.77 8.66
CA TRP A 108 6.56 -11.08 7.71
C TRP A 108 5.27 -10.58 8.35
N TYR A 109 4.86 -9.37 7.93
CA TYR A 109 3.54 -8.81 8.20
C TYR A 109 2.86 -8.50 6.86
N TRP A 110 1.69 -9.11 6.62
CA TRP A 110 0.96 -8.91 5.39
C TRP A 110 0.02 -7.71 5.46
N ARG A 111 -0.01 -6.95 4.36
CA ARG A 111 -0.91 -5.81 4.18
C ARG A 111 -1.43 -5.75 2.76
N VAL A 112 -2.61 -5.12 2.58
CA VAL A 112 -3.23 -4.90 1.27
C VAL A 112 -3.48 -3.42 1.07
N TYR A 113 -3.28 -2.93 -0.15
CA TYR A 113 -3.69 -1.60 -0.58
C TYR A 113 -4.14 -1.61 -2.04
N HIS A 114 -4.96 -0.59 -2.40
CA HIS A 114 -5.45 -0.45 -3.76
C HIS A 114 -4.31 -0.17 -4.73
N PHE A 115 -4.32 -0.85 -5.86
CA PHE A 115 -3.36 -0.58 -6.93
C PHE A 115 -3.67 0.78 -7.57
N ILE A 116 -2.62 1.59 -7.79
CA ILE A 116 -2.76 2.87 -8.49
C ILE A 116 -2.32 2.65 -9.93
N ASP A 117 -3.29 2.68 -10.85
CA ASP A 117 -3.02 2.51 -12.27
C ASP A 117 -2.44 3.79 -12.91
N GLY A 118 -1.75 3.62 -14.03
CA GLY A 118 -1.19 4.74 -14.80
C GLY A 118 -0.02 5.47 -14.13
N VAL A 119 0.63 4.86 -13.13
CA VAL A 119 1.83 5.43 -12.48
C VAL A 119 3.10 4.76 -12.99
N VAL A 120 4.18 5.54 -13.03
CA VAL A 120 5.52 5.05 -13.39
C VAL A 120 6.44 5.22 -12.19
N THR A 121 7.06 4.11 -11.76
CA THR A 121 8.09 4.15 -10.71
C THR A 121 9.42 4.60 -11.32
N ARG A 122 10.07 5.58 -10.69
CA ARG A 122 11.40 6.05 -11.03
C ARG A 122 12.35 5.77 -9.87
N THR A 123 13.54 5.30 -10.18
CA THR A 123 14.63 5.10 -9.19
C THR A 123 15.48 6.35 -9.02
N GLU A 124 15.45 7.24 -10.01
CA GLU A 124 16.20 8.50 -10.04
C GLU A 124 15.43 9.55 -10.85
N ALA A 125 15.63 10.81 -10.54
CA ALA A 125 15.15 11.93 -11.36
C ALA A 125 16.11 12.15 -12.53
N LYS A 126 15.58 12.13 -13.76
CA LYS A 126 16.37 12.31 -14.99
C LYS A 126 16.52 13.76 -15.42
N SER A 127 15.84 14.70 -14.75
CA SER A 127 15.90 16.13 -15.05
C SER A 127 15.56 16.97 -13.83
N PRO A 128 15.98 18.25 -13.80
CA PRO A 128 15.56 19.20 -12.76
C PRO A 128 14.04 19.34 -12.66
N ALA A 129 13.31 19.24 -13.76
CA ALA A 129 11.85 19.30 -13.79
C ALA A 129 11.21 18.08 -13.10
N GLU A 130 11.75 16.87 -13.28
CA GLU A 130 11.30 15.67 -12.57
C GLU A 130 11.59 15.79 -11.07
N ALA A 131 12.79 16.27 -10.69
CA ALA A 131 13.14 16.49 -9.30
C ALA A 131 12.21 17.52 -8.63
N TYR A 132 11.92 18.62 -9.31
CA TYR A 132 10.97 19.63 -8.84
C TYR A 132 9.57 19.05 -8.65
N THR A 133 9.08 18.23 -9.59
CA THR A 133 7.77 17.59 -9.51
C THR A 133 7.68 16.67 -8.31
N ALA A 134 8.70 15.86 -8.04
CA ALA A 134 8.78 14.98 -6.89
C ALA A 134 8.81 15.79 -5.58
N ALA A 135 9.65 16.82 -5.49
CA ALA A 135 9.73 17.70 -4.32
C ALA A 135 8.41 18.42 -4.04
N LYS A 136 7.74 18.92 -5.08
CA LYS A 136 6.41 19.56 -4.97
C LYS A 136 5.35 18.59 -4.44
N ALA A 137 5.33 17.34 -4.94
CA ALA A 137 4.40 16.32 -4.47
C ALA A 137 4.66 15.98 -2.99
N PHE A 138 5.92 15.87 -2.59
CA PHE A 138 6.31 15.61 -1.20
C PHE A 138 5.94 16.79 -0.27
N GLY A 139 6.21 18.03 -0.68
CA GLY A 139 5.81 19.22 0.07
C GLY A 139 4.30 19.35 0.22
N ARG A 140 3.53 19.00 -0.82
CA ARG A 140 2.06 18.94 -0.74
C ARG A 140 1.59 17.86 0.25
N PHE A 141 2.22 16.70 0.24
CA PHE A 141 1.92 15.64 1.21
C PHE A 141 2.18 16.11 2.65
N GLN A 142 3.32 16.74 2.92
CA GLN A 142 3.62 17.30 4.25
C GLN A 142 2.59 18.37 4.67
N SER A 143 2.23 19.28 3.76
CA SER A 143 1.21 20.30 4.00
C SER A 143 -0.16 19.71 4.34
N LEU A 144 -0.55 18.61 3.67
CA LEU A 144 -1.79 17.90 3.98
C LEU A 144 -1.79 17.24 5.36
N LEU A 145 -0.62 16.93 5.89
CA LEU A 145 -0.45 16.31 7.21
C LEU A 145 -0.16 17.30 8.33
N ALA A 146 -0.04 18.59 8.03
CA ALA A 146 0.37 19.60 9.02
C ALA A 146 -0.60 19.73 10.22
N ASP A 147 -1.84 19.34 10.05
CA ASP A 147 -2.91 19.31 11.07
C ASP A 147 -3.32 17.89 11.47
N LEU A 148 -2.48 16.89 11.19
CA LEU A 148 -2.73 15.52 11.66
C LEU A 148 -2.72 15.52 13.19
N PRO A 149 -3.82 15.11 13.84
CA PRO A 149 -3.87 15.08 15.31
C PRO A 149 -2.76 14.19 15.89
N GLU A 150 -2.28 14.54 17.06
CA GLU A 150 -1.37 13.66 17.81
C GLU A 150 -2.05 12.34 18.16
N PRO A 151 -1.26 11.25 18.38
CA PRO A 151 -1.78 9.94 18.74
C PRO A 151 -2.52 9.94 20.08
#